data_54c19e08d759d780b44327b0672e0580
#
_entry.id   54c19e08d759d780b44327b0672e0580
#
_cell.length_a   1.000
_cell.length_b   1.000
_cell.length_c   1.000
_cell.angle_alpha   90.00
_cell.angle_beta   90.00
_cell.angle_gamma   90.00
#
_symmetry.space_group_name_H-M   'P 1'
#
loop_
_entity.id
_entity.type
_entity.pdbx_description
1 polymer ?
#
loop_
_entity_poly.entity_id
_entity_poly.type
_entity_poly.pdbx_seq_one_letter_code
_entity_poly.pdbx_strand_id
1 'polypeptide(L)'
;GTSMATPHVAGAAALLSAYDPNLSTASLKATFLNTVDQLPAWNGVVKTGGRLNVAAALQNKTVCSFSVPSSTIDLPTKGGYFTINVTAAANCDYQVKSNANWIRLTTVDSLSGNGTATFRATLNPTISRSGTIDIGGTTVTVIQSRS
;
A
#
# COMPACT_ATOMS: atom_id res chain seq x y z
N GLY A 1 9.39 -34.24 0.49
CA GLY A 1 8.33 -33.99 -0.47
C GLY A 1 7.72 -32.64 -0.34
N THR A 2 6.63 -32.38 -1.04
CA THR A 2 5.94 -31.06 -1.08
C THR A 2 5.48 -30.59 0.29
N SER A 3 5.07 -31.49 1.19
CA SER A 3 4.73 -31.17 2.57
C SER A 3 5.88 -30.55 3.37
N MET A 4 7.12 -30.88 3.03
CA MET A 4 8.31 -30.29 3.64
C MET A 4 8.70 -28.95 2.98
N ALA A 5 8.32 -28.75 1.72
CA ALA A 5 8.56 -27.48 1.02
C ALA A 5 7.58 -26.36 1.45
N THR A 6 6.35 -26.71 1.79
CA THR A 6 5.30 -25.76 2.16
C THR A 6 5.71 -24.83 3.32
N PRO A 7 6.25 -25.31 4.46
CA PRO A 7 6.65 -24.41 5.57
C PRO A 7 7.80 -23.46 5.18
N HIS A 8 8.66 -23.82 4.22
CA HIS A 8 9.69 -22.91 3.73
C HIS A 8 9.08 -21.71 2.99
N VAL A 9 8.07 -21.97 2.16
CA VAL A 9 7.32 -20.88 1.48
C VAL A 9 6.54 -20.04 2.48
N ALA A 10 5.92 -20.66 3.49
CA ALA A 10 5.20 -19.96 4.54
C ALA A 10 6.15 -19.08 5.38
N GLY A 11 7.33 -19.57 5.74
CA GLY A 11 8.35 -18.78 6.44
C GLY A 11 8.86 -17.61 5.60
N ALA A 12 9.10 -17.84 4.30
CA ALA A 12 9.48 -16.77 3.38
C ALA A 12 8.37 -15.70 3.26
N ALA A 13 7.10 -16.11 3.22
CA ALA A 13 5.98 -15.19 3.18
C ALA A 13 5.89 -14.34 4.46
N ALA A 14 6.06 -14.94 5.63
CA ALA A 14 6.10 -14.24 6.90
C ALA A 14 7.26 -13.21 6.94
N LEU A 15 8.45 -13.60 6.44
CA LEU A 15 9.61 -12.72 6.37
C LEU A 15 9.36 -11.50 5.45
N LEU A 16 8.83 -11.72 4.23
CA LEU A 16 8.51 -10.64 3.30
C LEU A 16 7.42 -9.71 3.87
N SER A 17 6.39 -10.28 4.50
CA SER A 17 5.32 -9.48 5.13
C SER A 17 5.81 -8.66 6.33
N ALA A 18 6.77 -9.19 7.11
CA ALA A 18 7.41 -8.44 8.19
C ALA A 18 8.32 -7.32 7.64
N TYR A 19 9.00 -7.58 6.52
CA TYR A 19 9.85 -6.59 5.85
C TYR A 19 9.04 -5.49 5.16
N ASP A 20 7.85 -5.82 4.62
CA ASP A 20 6.92 -4.88 4.00
C ASP A 20 5.47 -5.16 4.45
N PRO A 21 5.03 -4.51 5.53
CA PRO A 21 3.67 -4.70 6.05
C PRO A 21 2.54 -4.28 5.10
N ASN A 22 2.85 -3.49 4.07
CA ASN A 22 1.87 -3.02 3.07
C ASN A 22 1.80 -3.95 1.84
N LEU A 23 2.57 -5.02 1.81
CA LEU A 23 2.59 -5.95 0.68
C LEU A 23 1.29 -6.76 0.62
N SER A 24 0.53 -6.62 -0.48
CA SER A 24 -0.67 -7.42 -0.68
C SER A 24 -0.33 -8.91 -0.89
N THR A 25 -1.29 -9.80 -0.61
CA THR A 25 -1.12 -11.24 -0.88
C THR A 25 -0.83 -11.51 -2.35
N ALA A 26 -1.42 -10.74 -3.27
CA ALA A 26 -1.18 -10.85 -4.70
C ALA A 26 0.27 -10.47 -5.06
N SER A 27 0.76 -9.36 -4.55
CA SER A 27 2.14 -8.89 -4.75
C SER A 27 3.16 -9.83 -4.12
N LEU A 28 2.89 -10.32 -2.92
CA LEU A 28 3.71 -11.33 -2.23
C LEU A 28 3.88 -12.59 -3.10
N LYS A 29 2.76 -13.12 -3.61
CA LYS A 29 2.77 -14.30 -4.50
C LYS A 29 3.53 -14.02 -5.79
N ALA A 30 3.29 -12.87 -6.43
CA ALA A 30 3.98 -12.48 -7.67
C ALA A 30 5.49 -12.36 -7.45
N THR A 31 5.93 -11.77 -6.34
CA THR A 31 7.35 -11.68 -5.99
C THR A 31 8.00 -13.04 -5.95
N PHE A 32 7.42 -14.02 -5.24
CA PHE A 32 7.98 -15.37 -5.20
C PHE A 32 8.02 -16.05 -6.56
N LEU A 33 6.98 -15.92 -7.36
CA LEU A 33 6.92 -16.58 -8.67
C LEU A 33 7.94 -15.98 -9.67
N ASN A 34 8.26 -14.70 -9.54
CA ASN A 34 9.15 -13.96 -10.44
C ASN A 34 10.63 -14.00 -10.03
N THR A 35 10.94 -14.46 -8.81
CA THR A 35 12.30 -14.43 -8.26
C THR A 35 12.89 -15.81 -7.95
N VAL A 36 12.36 -16.85 -8.58
CA VAL A 36 12.88 -18.21 -8.42
C VAL A 36 14.25 -18.40 -9.07
N ASP A 37 15.07 -19.25 -8.50
CA ASP A 37 16.24 -19.80 -9.18
C ASP A 37 15.76 -20.78 -10.23
N GLN A 38 15.98 -20.47 -11.49
CA GLN A 38 15.62 -21.37 -12.60
C GLN A 38 16.47 -22.64 -12.57
N LEU A 39 15.82 -23.79 -12.64
CA LEU A 39 16.46 -25.12 -12.64
C LEU A 39 16.05 -25.86 -13.91
N PRO A 40 17.00 -26.16 -14.85
CA PRO A 40 16.65 -26.80 -16.12
C PRO A 40 15.89 -28.12 -15.95
N ALA A 41 16.22 -28.90 -14.91
CA ALA A 41 15.53 -30.16 -14.60
C ALA A 41 14.05 -29.98 -14.18
N TRP A 42 13.62 -28.76 -13.84
CA TRP A 42 12.25 -28.47 -13.39
C TRP A 42 11.42 -27.74 -14.44
N ASN A 43 12.00 -27.51 -15.60
CA ASN A 43 11.30 -26.89 -16.70
C ASN A 43 10.11 -27.76 -17.15
N GLY A 44 8.91 -27.20 -17.13
CA GLY A 44 7.67 -27.93 -17.44
C GLY A 44 7.17 -28.88 -16.33
N VAL A 45 7.93 -29.08 -15.25
CA VAL A 45 7.53 -29.91 -14.10
C VAL A 45 6.77 -29.08 -13.05
N VAL A 46 7.23 -27.87 -12.78
CA VAL A 46 6.56 -26.91 -11.91
C VAL A 46 6.30 -25.61 -12.66
N LYS A 47 5.29 -24.85 -12.21
CA LYS A 47 4.81 -23.65 -12.92
C LYS A 47 5.92 -22.65 -13.27
N THR A 48 6.89 -22.46 -12.37
CA THR A 48 7.97 -21.48 -12.54
C THR A 48 9.25 -22.07 -13.08
N GLY A 49 9.36 -23.40 -13.16
CA GLY A 49 10.61 -24.08 -13.51
C GLY A 49 11.74 -23.87 -12.51
N GLY A 50 11.45 -23.38 -11.29
CA GLY A 50 12.49 -22.95 -10.39
C GLY A 50 12.24 -23.22 -8.91
N ARG A 51 13.26 -22.96 -8.11
CA ARG A 51 13.29 -23.08 -6.65
C ARG A 51 13.08 -21.72 -6.00
N LEU A 52 12.41 -21.68 -4.84
CA LEU A 52 12.25 -20.48 -4.02
C LEU A 52 13.62 -19.84 -3.72
N ASN A 53 13.74 -18.56 -4.01
CA ASN A 53 14.89 -17.73 -3.65
C ASN A 53 14.43 -16.52 -2.83
N VAL A 54 14.55 -16.64 -1.49
CA VAL A 54 14.10 -15.61 -0.55
C VAL A 54 14.98 -14.36 -0.65
N ALA A 55 16.29 -14.53 -0.90
CA ALA A 55 17.21 -13.41 -1.06
C ALA A 55 16.84 -12.58 -2.31
N ALA A 56 16.60 -13.23 -3.45
CA ALA A 56 16.15 -12.55 -4.66
C ALA A 56 14.77 -11.89 -4.45
N ALA A 57 13.87 -12.52 -3.72
CA ALA A 57 12.57 -11.95 -3.39
C ALA A 57 12.69 -10.66 -2.56
N LEU A 58 13.60 -10.62 -1.57
CA LEU A 58 13.88 -9.43 -0.78
C LEU A 58 14.59 -8.32 -1.59
N GLN A 59 15.47 -8.69 -2.53
CA GLN A 59 16.20 -7.76 -3.38
C GLN A 59 15.35 -7.21 -4.54
N ASN A 60 14.44 -8.03 -5.06
CA ASN A 60 13.55 -7.66 -6.17
C ASN A 60 12.33 -6.86 -5.69
N LYS A 61 12.38 -6.37 -4.47
CA LYS A 61 11.39 -5.42 -4.00
C LYS A 61 11.44 -4.19 -4.89
N THR A 62 10.40 -3.98 -5.68
CA THR A 62 10.09 -2.65 -6.16
C THR A 62 9.90 -1.81 -4.90
N VAL A 63 10.86 -0.94 -4.58
CA VAL A 63 10.69 -0.01 -3.46
C VAL A 63 9.49 0.85 -3.83
N CYS A 64 8.35 0.51 -3.23
CA CYS A 64 7.14 1.27 -3.44
C CYS A 64 7.35 2.66 -2.85
N SER A 65 7.56 3.63 -3.72
CA SER A 65 7.58 5.04 -3.36
C SER A 65 6.21 5.64 -3.67
N PHE A 66 5.68 6.36 -2.71
CA PHE A 66 4.42 7.08 -2.84
C PHE A 66 4.72 8.57 -2.79
N SER A 67 4.11 9.32 -3.69
CA SER A 67 4.18 10.77 -3.69
C SER A 67 2.78 11.34 -3.66
N VAL A 68 2.56 12.26 -2.74
CA VAL A 68 1.35 13.09 -2.64
C VAL A 68 1.72 14.54 -2.92
N PRO A 69 0.86 15.34 -3.58
CA PRO A 69 1.21 16.69 -4.02
C PRO A 69 1.45 17.66 -2.87
N SER A 70 0.91 17.39 -1.70
CA SER A 70 1.09 18.25 -0.52
C SER A 70 1.00 17.44 0.77
N SER A 71 1.83 17.80 1.73
CA SER A 71 1.77 17.27 3.10
C SER A 71 0.71 17.96 3.96
N THR A 72 0.13 19.07 3.47
CA THR A 72 -0.91 19.85 4.18
C THR A 72 -2.01 20.26 3.21
N ILE A 73 -3.26 20.14 3.65
CA ILE A 73 -4.46 20.51 2.89
C ILE A 73 -5.30 21.42 3.78
N ASP A 74 -5.63 22.60 3.26
CA ASP A 74 -6.53 23.55 3.92
C ASP A 74 -7.95 23.39 3.37
N LEU A 75 -8.92 23.23 4.27
CA LEU A 75 -10.33 23.09 3.94
C LEU A 75 -11.14 24.26 4.47
N PRO A 76 -12.19 24.67 3.73
CA PRO A 76 -13.12 25.67 4.19
C PRO A 76 -13.96 25.16 5.36
N THR A 77 -14.49 26.06 6.16
CA THR A 77 -15.38 25.78 7.31
C THR A 77 -16.55 24.88 6.96
N LYS A 78 -17.17 25.09 5.80
CA LYS A 78 -18.32 24.29 5.34
C LYS A 78 -18.00 22.82 5.10
N GLY A 79 -16.70 22.46 5.04
CA GLY A 79 -16.27 21.12 4.65
C GLY A 79 -16.59 20.81 3.19
N GLY A 80 -16.93 19.56 2.92
CA GLY A 80 -17.25 19.08 1.58
C GLY A 80 -16.35 17.94 1.14
N TYR A 81 -16.42 17.63 -0.15
CA TYR A 81 -15.54 16.62 -0.77
C TYR A 81 -14.21 17.24 -1.18
N PHE A 82 -13.14 16.46 -1.01
CA PHE A 82 -11.82 16.77 -1.52
C PHE A 82 -11.08 15.48 -1.93
N THR A 83 -10.08 15.64 -2.76
CA THR A 83 -9.32 14.51 -3.32
C THR A 83 -7.84 14.68 -3.07
N ILE A 84 -7.15 13.55 -2.92
CA ILE A 84 -5.70 13.47 -2.88
C ILE A 84 -5.28 12.54 -4.01
N ASN A 85 -4.52 13.07 -4.97
CA ASN A 85 -3.92 12.27 -6.02
C ASN A 85 -2.63 11.65 -5.50
N VAL A 86 -2.48 10.36 -5.70
CA VAL A 86 -1.30 9.60 -5.30
C VAL A 86 -0.57 9.14 -6.54
N THR A 87 0.72 9.43 -6.62
CA THR A 87 1.59 8.88 -7.64
C THR A 87 2.37 7.72 -7.04
N ALA A 88 2.27 6.55 -7.64
CA ALA A 88 2.99 5.36 -7.23
C ALA A 88 3.39 4.55 -8.46
N ALA A 89 4.45 3.74 -8.33
CA ALA A 89 4.82 2.80 -9.37
C ALA A 89 3.70 1.78 -9.60
N ALA A 90 3.59 1.25 -10.82
CA ALA A 90 2.65 0.17 -11.13
C ALA A 90 2.87 -1.02 -10.18
N ASN A 91 1.79 -1.66 -9.75
CA ASN A 91 1.79 -2.77 -8.80
C ASN A 91 2.29 -2.42 -7.37
N CYS A 92 2.36 -1.14 -7.03
CA CYS A 92 2.56 -0.69 -5.66
C CYS A 92 1.21 -0.51 -4.99
N ASP A 93 0.84 -1.46 -4.14
CA ASP A 93 -0.39 -1.40 -3.36
C ASP A 93 -0.17 -0.53 -2.12
N TYR A 94 -1.16 0.25 -1.75
CA TYR A 94 -1.13 1.09 -0.55
C TYR A 94 -2.50 1.24 0.08
N GLN A 95 -2.48 1.42 1.40
CA GLN A 95 -3.66 1.69 2.19
C GLN A 95 -3.87 3.18 2.34
N VAL A 96 -5.14 3.57 2.41
CA VAL A 96 -5.58 4.94 2.65
C VAL A 96 -6.47 4.96 3.88
N LYS A 97 -6.12 5.75 4.89
CA LYS A 97 -6.83 5.78 6.15
C LYS A 97 -6.96 7.21 6.67
N SER A 98 -8.15 7.59 7.11
CA SER A 98 -8.34 8.80 7.91
C SER A 98 -8.16 8.51 9.39
N ASN A 99 -7.39 9.33 10.09
CA ASN A 99 -7.20 9.28 11.54
C ASN A 99 -8.08 10.32 12.28
N ALA A 100 -8.95 11.03 11.56
CA ALA A 100 -9.85 12.03 12.10
C ALA A 100 -11.31 11.63 11.87
N ASN A 101 -12.13 11.61 12.90
CA ASN A 101 -13.53 11.22 12.85
C ASN A 101 -14.42 12.15 12.00
N TRP A 102 -13.97 13.37 11.74
CA TRP A 102 -14.65 14.38 10.92
C TRP A 102 -14.24 14.34 9.43
N ILE A 103 -13.27 13.46 9.07
CA ILE A 103 -12.84 13.19 7.70
C ILE A 103 -13.16 11.73 7.39
N ARG A 104 -14.05 11.50 6.44
CA ARG A 104 -14.45 10.15 6.03
C ARG A 104 -13.92 9.85 4.64
N LEU A 105 -13.22 8.72 4.49
CA LEU A 105 -12.87 8.16 3.19
C LEU A 105 -14.14 7.72 2.46
N THR A 106 -14.27 8.05 1.18
CA THR A 106 -15.44 7.72 0.33
C THR A 106 -15.10 6.83 -0.86
N THR A 107 -13.82 6.60 -1.12
CA THR A 107 -13.30 5.58 -2.04
C THR A 107 -12.93 4.31 -1.28
N VAL A 108 -12.44 3.31 -2.01
CA VAL A 108 -11.84 2.10 -1.41
C VAL A 108 -10.61 2.47 -0.58
N ASP A 109 -10.35 1.71 0.45
CA ASP A 109 -9.25 1.92 1.39
C ASP A 109 -7.91 1.30 0.93
N SER A 110 -7.94 0.55 -0.17
CA SER A 110 -6.75 -0.05 -0.80
C SER A 110 -6.69 0.34 -2.27
N LEU A 111 -5.58 0.92 -2.69
CA LEU A 111 -5.32 1.36 -4.06
C LEU A 111 -4.01 0.75 -4.56
N SER A 112 -3.79 0.74 -5.88
CA SER A 112 -2.58 0.22 -6.52
C SER A 112 -2.13 1.16 -7.64
N GLY A 113 -0.83 1.43 -7.69
CA GLY A 113 -0.27 2.36 -8.66
C GLY A 113 -0.79 3.79 -8.48
N ASN A 114 -0.85 4.56 -9.57
CA ASN A 114 -1.44 5.90 -9.53
C ASN A 114 -2.92 5.81 -9.17
N GLY A 115 -3.36 6.65 -8.25
CA GLY A 115 -4.75 6.62 -7.79
C GLY A 115 -5.22 7.95 -7.22
N THR A 116 -6.52 8.04 -6.95
CA THR A 116 -7.15 9.21 -6.32
C THR A 116 -7.96 8.74 -5.13
N ALA A 117 -7.62 9.24 -3.95
CA ALA A 117 -8.39 9.03 -2.73
C ALA A 117 -9.36 10.20 -2.53
N THR A 118 -10.64 9.91 -2.37
CA THR A 118 -11.69 10.93 -2.15
C THR A 118 -12.18 10.86 -0.72
N PHE A 119 -12.28 12.02 -0.10
CA PHE A 119 -12.71 12.18 1.27
C PHE A 119 -13.86 13.19 1.37
N ARG A 120 -14.61 13.06 2.44
CA ARG A 120 -15.61 14.06 2.83
C ARG A 120 -15.32 14.56 4.23
N ALA A 121 -15.15 15.88 4.36
CA ALA A 121 -15.04 16.56 5.65
C ALA A 121 -16.41 17.13 6.08
N THR A 122 -16.71 17.03 7.37
CA THR A 122 -17.93 17.62 7.94
C THR A 122 -17.78 19.13 8.14
N LEU A 123 -18.92 19.83 8.28
CA LEU A 123 -18.96 21.24 8.68
C LEU A 123 -18.22 21.45 10.02
N ASN A 124 -17.49 22.54 10.12
CA ASN A 124 -16.83 22.97 11.35
C ASN A 124 -17.32 24.35 11.78
N PRO A 125 -18.34 24.44 12.63
CA PRO A 125 -18.93 25.72 13.00
C PRO A 125 -18.18 26.45 14.15
N THR A 126 -17.15 25.83 14.73
CA THR A 126 -16.58 26.29 15.99
C THR A 126 -15.19 26.89 15.84
N ILE A 127 -14.16 26.12 16.01
CA ILE A 127 -12.76 26.55 16.04
C ILE A 127 -11.98 25.80 14.96
N SER A 128 -10.84 26.36 14.56
CA SER A 128 -9.91 25.63 13.67
C SER A 128 -9.56 24.26 14.24
N ARG A 129 -9.55 23.23 13.37
CA ARG A 129 -9.19 21.87 13.74
C ARG A 129 -8.23 21.27 12.73
N SER A 130 -7.43 20.35 13.18
CA SER A 130 -6.54 19.56 12.32
C SER A 130 -6.79 18.07 12.50
N GLY A 131 -6.50 17.31 11.47
CA GLY A 131 -6.56 15.86 11.47
C GLY A 131 -5.55 15.32 10.47
N THR A 132 -5.30 14.02 10.48
CA THR A 132 -4.36 13.40 9.57
C THR A 132 -5.00 12.31 8.73
N ILE A 133 -4.42 12.09 7.57
CA ILE A 133 -4.73 11.00 6.64
C ILE A 133 -3.41 10.30 6.36
N ASP A 134 -3.40 8.97 6.47
CA ASP A 134 -2.25 8.15 6.10
C ASP A 134 -2.49 7.53 4.72
N ILE A 135 -1.50 7.66 3.85
CA ILE A 135 -1.52 7.12 2.48
C ILE A 135 -0.19 6.40 2.26
N GLY A 136 -0.20 5.07 2.22
CA GLY A 136 1.00 4.27 2.00
C GLY A 136 2.13 4.55 2.99
N GLY A 137 1.81 4.93 4.24
CA GLY A 137 2.78 5.33 5.26
C GLY A 137 3.20 6.80 5.19
N THR A 138 2.67 7.58 4.24
CA THR A 138 2.86 9.03 4.19
C THR A 138 1.70 9.74 4.88
N THR A 139 1.99 10.58 5.86
CA THR A 139 0.97 11.34 6.60
C THR A 139 0.70 12.69 5.93
N VAL A 140 -0.56 12.96 5.63
CA VAL A 140 -1.07 14.24 5.14
C VAL A 140 -1.87 14.91 6.25
N THR A 141 -1.52 16.16 6.58
CA THR A 141 -2.25 16.98 7.57
C THR A 141 -3.38 17.73 6.88
N VAL A 142 -4.57 17.65 7.43
CA VAL A 142 -5.73 18.39 6.95
C VAL A 142 -6.11 19.43 8.00
N ILE A 143 -6.14 20.68 7.61
CA ILE A 143 -6.51 21.80 8.47
C ILE A 143 -7.86 22.34 7.99
N GLN A 144 -8.78 22.50 8.91
CA GLN A 144 -10.06 23.14 8.62
C GLN A 144 -10.18 24.39 9.48
N SER A 145 -9.96 25.53 8.85
CA SER A 145 -9.98 26.81 9.48
C SER A 145 -11.42 27.27 9.80
N ARG A 146 -11.53 28.16 10.76
CA ARG A 146 -12.74 28.96 10.98
C ARG A 146 -12.79 30.09 9.94
N SER A 147 -13.96 30.39 9.45
CA SER A 147 -14.22 31.63 8.69
C SER A 147 -14.22 32.85 9.61
#